data_b1c456b52ab89ae8a2c716e0b7520bcf
#
_entry.id   b1c456b52ab89ae8a2c716e0b7520bcf
#
_cell.length_a   1.000
_cell.length_b   1.000
_cell.length_c   1.000
_cell.angle_alpha   90.00
_cell.angle_beta   90.00
_cell.angle_gamma   90.00
#
_symmetry.space_group_name_H-M   'P 1'
#
loop_
_entity.id
_entity.type
_entity.pdbx_description
1 polymer ?
#
loop_
_entity_poly.entity_id
_entity_poly.type
_entity_poly.pdbx_seq_one_letter_code
_entity_poly.pdbx_strand_id
1 'polypeptide(L)'
;MSEKAVVVVNIKGTIPNAITIKVREMQQENFDSHELKPDANGKWTYTFSSLSNTVEFYAESPWLSDAVRSNIGTIIVQDKPIIKSLSGKVYSPSYTQQPALQLSEDAADIIALRGAKTELRVVSNKTLREAYCVFLQYSQDSTGTKTDTIRKAMTLQNKSASTTFALSNSCDYYIEIKDQDGLTNDSPVHYKIVVQDDNSPTITLLTPQNDIAIDATAILPVKISANDDFGFSS
;
A
#
# COMPACT_ATOMS: atom_id res chain seq x y z
N MET A 1 -14.65 -6.18 -0.45
CA MET A 1 -15.91 -6.48 0.27
C MET A 1 -16.89 -5.41 -0.11
N SER A 2 -18.07 -5.78 -0.60
CA SER A 2 -19.13 -4.79 -0.83
C SER A 2 -19.68 -4.34 0.51
N GLU A 3 -19.77 -3.04 0.72
CA GLU A 3 -20.29 -2.47 1.95
C GLU A 3 -21.82 -2.61 1.99
N LYS A 4 -22.38 -2.83 3.19
CA LYS A 4 -23.80 -2.85 3.41
C LYS A 4 -24.28 -1.44 3.71
N ALA A 5 -25.33 -1.00 3.04
CA ALA A 5 -26.02 0.24 3.37
C ALA A 5 -27.41 -0.06 3.92
N VAL A 6 -27.81 0.66 4.97
CA VAL A 6 -29.14 0.52 5.57
C VAL A 6 -29.87 1.84 5.47
N VAL A 7 -31.05 1.81 4.85
CA VAL A 7 -31.98 2.94 4.79
C VAL A 7 -33.04 2.76 5.85
N VAL A 8 -33.25 3.78 6.68
CA VAL A 8 -34.30 3.81 7.70
C VAL A 8 -35.38 4.78 7.28
N VAL A 9 -36.61 4.32 7.19
CA VAL A 9 -37.76 5.16 6.87
C VAL A 9 -38.42 5.65 8.16
N ASN A 10 -38.37 6.96 8.37
CA ASN A 10 -38.99 7.63 9.51
C ASN A 10 -40.34 8.18 9.13
N ILE A 11 -41.38 7.83 9.88
CA ILE A 11 -42.75 8.21 9.65
C ILE A 11 -43.18 9.28 10.68
N LYS A 12 -43.79 10.35 10.22
CA LYS A 12 -44.40 11.36 11.07
C LYS A 12 -45.91 11.33 10.88
N GLY A 13 -46.67 11.18 11.94
CA GLY A 13 -48.13 11.11 11.91
C GLY A 13 -48.65 9.68 12.02
N THR A 14 -49.74 9.37 11.28
CA THR A 14 -50.36 8.04 11.30
C THR A 14 -49.47 7.02 10.62
N ILE A 15 -49.19 5.90 11.31
CA ILE A 15 -48.38 4.81 10.77
C ILE A 15 -49.19 4.10 9.66
N PRO A 16 -48.64 3.97 8.45
CA PRO A 16 -49.31 3.27 7.35
C PRO A 16 -49.27 1.75 7.54
N ASN A 17 -50.19 1.05 6.89
CA ASN A 17 -50.27 -0.40 6.91
C ASN A 17 -49.15 -1.07 6.08
N ALA A 18 -48.65 -0.37 5.04
CA ALA A 18 -47.60 -0.86 4.16
C ALA A 18 -46.74 0.30 3.68
N ILE A 19 -45.42 0.03 3.54
CA ILE A 19 -44.44 0.92 2.92
C ILE A 19 -43.72 0.12 1.86
N THR A 20 -43.55 0.71 0.69
CA THR A 20 -42.75 0.16 -0.39
C THR A 20 -41.55 1.08 -0.59
N ILE A 21 -40.36 0.52 -0.60
CA ILE A 21 -39.16 1.22 -1.08
C ILE A 21 -38.98 0.92 -2.57
N LYS A 22 -38.79 1.96 -3.34
CA LYS A 22 -38.50 1.94 -4.77
C LYS A 22 -37.00 2.20 -4.94
N VAL A 23 -36.35 1.32 -5.66
CA VAL A 23 -34.90 1.36 -5.84
C VAL A 23 -34.55 1.21 -7.30
N ARG A 24 -33.60 1.99 -7.83
CA ARG A 24 -33.02 1.77 -9.16
C ARG A 24 -31.54 2.03 -9.16
N GLU A 25 -30.79 1.30 -9.95
CA GLU A 25 -29.45 1.70 -10.32
C GLU A 25 -29.48 2.90 -11.27
N MET A 26 -28.51 3.79 -11.21
CA MET A 26 -28.51 5.05 -11.96
C MET A 26 -28.58 4.85 -13.50
N GLN A 27 -28.29 3.64 -13.98
CA GLN A 27 -28.35 3.27 -15.40
C GLN A 27 -29.72 2.63 -15.80
N GLN A 28 -30.61 2.37 -14.84
CA GLN A 28 -31.92 1.77 -15.09
C GLN A 28 -33.01 2.85 -15.23
N GLU A 29 -33.94 2.63 -16.14
CA GLU A 29 -35.10 3.54 -16.31
C GLU A 29 -36.18 3.32 -15.24
N ASN A 30 -36.36 2.06 -14.82
CA ASN A 30 -37.44 1.67 -13.93
C ASN A 30 -36.97 1.44 -12.51
N PHE A 31 -37.86 1.72 -11.55
CA PHE A 31 -37.65 1.40 -10.14
C PHE A 31 -38.20 0.00 -9.82
N ASP A 32 -37.36 -0.80 -9.17
CA ASP A 32 -37.77 -2.05 -8.51
C ASP A 32 -38.49 -1.75 -7.20
N SER A 33 -39.49 -2.56 -6.85
CA SER A 33 -40.34 -2.36 -5.69
C SER A 33 -40.09 -3.42 -4.64
N HIS A 34 -39.82 -2.99 -3.39
CA HIS A 34 -39.64 -3.89 -2.27
C HIS A 34 -40.57 -3.47 -1.12
N GLU A 35 -41.44 -4.37 -0.69
CA GLU A 35 -42.32 -4.14 0.46
C GLU A 35 -41.47 -4.20 1.75
N LEU A 36 -41.59 -3.17 2.58
CA LEU A 36 -40.93 -3.12 3.88
C LEU A 36 -41.89 -3.67 4.94
N LYS A 37 -41.29 -4.35 5.94
CA LYS A 37 -41.95 -4.75 7.18
C LYS A 37 -41.26 -4.08 8.36
N PRO A 38 -42.02 -3.61 9.35
CA PRO A 38 -41.39 -3.07 10.55
C PRO A 38 -40.61 -4.18 11.32
N ASP A 39 -39.47 -3.84 11.88
CA ASP A 39 -38.78 -4.71 12.81
C ASP A 39 -39.52 -4.82 14.17
N ALA A 40 -38.95 -5.61 15.09
CA ALA A 40 -39.49 -5.79 16.43
C ALA A 40 -39.62 -4.47 17.24
N ASN A 41 -38.91 -3.41 16.85
CA ASN A 41 -38.95 -2.08 17.45
C ASN A 41 -39.83 -1.08 16.67
N GLY A 42 -40.56 -1.56 15.65
CA GLY A 42 -41.40 -0.73 14.81
C GLY A 42 -40.67 0.13 13.77
N LYS A 43 -39.39 -0.14 13.52
CA LYS A 43 -38.60 0.57 12.51
C LYS A 43 -38.77 -0.08 11.15
N TRP A 44 -38.89 0.75 10.14
CA TRP A 44 -38.96 0.34 8.73
C TRP A 44 -37.60 0.49 8.11
N THR A 45 -36.97 -0.63 7.75
CA THR A 45 -35.57 -0.64 7.25
C THR A 45 -35.49 -1.40 5.93
N TYR A 46 -34.59 -0.92 5.05
CA TYR A 46 -34.17 -1.63 3.86
C TYR A 46 -32.65 -1.75 3.86
N THR A 47 -32.15 -2.96 3.63
CA THR A 47 -30.71 -3.23 3.63
C THR A 47 -30.26 -3.60 2.22
N PHE A 48 -29.37 -2.80 1.69
CA PHE A 48 -28.61 -3.15 0.49
C PHE A 48 -27.48 -4.09 0.89
N SER A 49 -27.60 -5.36 0.53
CA SER A 49 -26.63 -6.40 0.91
C SER A 49 -25.30 -6.31 0.13
N SER A 50 -25.36 -5.74 -1.07
CA SER A 50 -24.21 -5.53 -1.95
C SER A 50 -24.53 -4.38 -2.90
N LEU A 51 -23.72 -3.33 -2.85
CA LEU A 51 -23.82 -2.19 -3.76
C LEU A 51 -22.61 -2.18 -4.66
N SER A 52 -22.82 -2.30 -5.97
CA SER A 52 -21.78 -2.19 -6.99
C SER A 52 -21.88 -0.89 -7.79
N ASN A 53 -23.09 -0.31 -7.84
CA ASN A 53 -23.42 0.89 -8.61
C ASN A 53 -24.14 1.90 -7.72
N THR A 54 -24.06 3.17 -8.10
CA THR A 54 -24.87 4.24 -7.49
C THR A 54 -26.35 3.94 -7.66
N VAL A 55 -27.12 4.03 -6.58
CA VAL A 55 -28.55 3.76 -6.57
C VAL A 55 -29.35 4.98 -6.12
N GLU A 56 -30.50 5.14 -6.72
CA GLU A 56 -31.55 6.07 -6.29
C GLU A 56 -32.66 5.29 -5.63
N PHE A 57 -33.22 5.85 -4.59
CA PHE A 57 -34.34 5.24 -3.89
C PHE A 57 -35.29 6.29 -3.32
N TYR A 58 -36.57 5.89 -3.15
CA TYR A 58 -37.58 6.62 -2.37
C TYR A 58 -38.54 5.64 -1.72
N ALA A 59 -39.19 6.07 -0.65
CA ALA A 59 -40.23 5.31 -0.01
C ALA A 59 -41.61 5.85 -0.42
N GLU A 60 -42.59 4.96 -0.64
CA GLU A 60 -43.95 5.32 -0.87
C GLU A 60 -44.90 4.49 -0.03
N SER A 61 -46.05 5.05 0.29
CA SER A 61 -47.13 4.38 0.99
C SER A 61 -48.48 4.74 0.33
N PRO A 62 -49.38 3.78 0.15
CA PRO A 62 -50.75 4.06 -0.35
C PRO A 62 -51.48 5.05 0.55
N TRP A 63 -52.15 6.02 -0.05
CA TRP A 63 -53.02 6.97 0.65
C TRP A 63 -54.23 7.31 -0.19
N LEU A 64 -55.42 6.84 0.24
CA LEU A 64 -56.66 6.97 -0.51
C LEU A 64 -56.54 6.43 -1.95
N SER A 65 -56.66 7.30 -2.94
CA SER A 65 -56.55 6.95 -4.37
C SER A 65 -55.16 7.24 -4.97
N ASP A 66 -54.19 7.68 -4.14
CA ASP A 66 -52.84 8.07 -4.56
C ASP A 66 -51.78 7.45 -3.64
N ALA A 67 -50.55 7.86 -3.72
CA ALA A 67 -49.46 7.46 -2.85
C ALA A 67 -48.71 8.68 -2.29
N VAL A 68 -48.39 8.64 -1.02
CA VAL A 68 -47.45 9.58 -0.39
C VAL A 68 -46.05 9.08 -0.65
N ARG A 69 -45.17 9.96 -1.13
CA ARG A 69 -43.76 9.65 -1.48
C ARG A 69 -42.78 10.50 -0.68
N SER A 70 -41.66 9.89 -0.32
CA SER A 70 -40.51 10.63 0.20
C SER A 70 -39.80 11.39 -0.92
N ASN A 71 -38.83 12.25 -0.54
CA ASN A 71 -37.82 12.72 -1.47
C ASN A 71 -37.00 11.53 -1.99
N ILE A 72 -36.39 11.67 -3.18
CA ILE A 72 -35.47 10.71 -3.74
C ILE A 72 -34.14 10.87 -2.97
N GLY A 73 -33.66 9.77 -2.44
CA GLY A 73 -32.30 9.64 -1.87
C GLY A 73 -31.35 8.98 -2.87
N THR A 74 -30.08 9.28 -2.78
CA THR A 74 -29.04 8.67 -3.61
C THR A 74 -27.94 8.10 -2.73
N ILE A 75 -27.56 6.83 -2.97
CA ILE A 75 -26.36 6.23 -2.40
C ILE A 75 -25.33 6.17 -3.51
N ILE A 76 -24.27 6.96 -3.36
CA ILE A 76 -23.18 7.02 -4.32
C ILE A 76 -22.15 5.95 -3.96
N VAL A 77 -21.91 5.01 -4.88
CA VAL A 77 -20.84 4.02 -4.76
C VAL A 77 -19.58 4.58 -5.38
N GLN A 78 -18.53 4.63 -4.58
CA GLN A 78 -17.22 5.13 -5.01
C GLN A 78 -16.20 3.98 -4.95
N ASP A 79 -15.51 3.73 -6.05
CA ASP A 79 -14.39 2.80 -6.08
C ASP A 79 -13.22 3.33 -5.25
N LYS A 80 -12.58 2.45 -4.50
CA LYS A 80 -11.32 2.78 -3.81
C LYS A 80 -10.17 2.89 -4.81
N PRO A 81 -9.15 3.70 -4.52
CA PRO A 81 -7.96 3.75 -5.35
C PRO A 81 -7.21 2.42 -5.27
N ILE A 82 -6.69 1.97 -6.41
CA ILE A 82 -5.84 0.79 -6.53
C ILE A 82 -4.50 1.16 -7.17
N ILE A 83 -3.44 0.50 -6.76
CA ILE A 83 -2.13 0.59 -7.40
C ILE A 83 -2.16 -0.29 -8.64
N LYS A 84 -1.94 0.31 -9.81
CA LYS A 84 -1.89 -0.39 -11.11
C LYS A 84 -0.51 -0.96 -11.39
N SER A 85 0.53 -0.21 -11.01
CA SER A 85 1.92 -0.66 -11.14
C SER A 85 2.78 -0.06 -10.05
N LEU A 86 3.77 -0.82 -9.62
CA LEU A 86 4.86 -0.41 -8.74
C LEU A 86 6.18 -0.74 -9.45
N SER A 87 7.01 0.26 -9.66
CA SER A 87 8.33 0.11 -10.29
C SER A 87 9.39 0.82 -9.47
N GLY A 88 10.65 0.47 -9.66
CA GLY A 88 11.72 1.12 -8.94
C GLY A 88 13.10 0.78 -9.47
N LYS A 89 14.10 1.46 -8.90
CA LYS A 89 15.52 1.23 -9.12
C LYS A 89 16.26 1.19 -7.80
N VAL A 90 17.18 0.27 -7.70
CA VAL A 90 18.09 0.16 -6.56
C VAL A 90 19.51 0.43 -7.05
N TYR A 91 20.13 1.44 -6.49
CA TYR A 91 21.50 1.84 -6.77
C TYR A 91 22.39 1.32 -5.65
N SER A 92 23.27 0.39 -5.96
CA SER A 92 24.28 -0.10 -5.02
C SER A 92 25.23 1.04 -4.60
N PRO A 93 25.91 0.95 -3.44
CA PRO A 93 26.93 1.91 -3.06
C PRO A 93 27.99 2.07 -4.16
N SER A 94 28.49 3.30 -4.36
CA SER A 94 29.34 3.64 -5.51
C SER A 94 30.65 2.83 -5.59
N TYR A 95 31.18 2.39 -4.46
CA TYR A 95 32.39 1.59 -4.41
C TYR A 95 32.23 0.21 -5.06
N THR A 96 30.99 -0.34 -5.12
CA THR A 96 30.72 -1.65 -5.73
C THR A 96 30.79 -1.62 -7.26
N GLN A 97 30.72 -0.44 -7.87
CA GLN A 97 30.65 -0.24 -9.33
C GLN A 97 29.54 -1.03 -10.05
N GLN A 98 28.55 -1.51 -9.30
CA GLN A 98 27.46 -2.29 -9.86
C GLN A 98 26.43 -1.40 -10.58
N PRO A 99 25.84 -1.86 -11.71
CA PRO A 99 24.76 -1.16 -12.36
C PRO A 99 23.52 -1.13 -11.48
N ALA A 100 22.66 -0.14 -11.68
CA ALA A 100 21.38 -0.07 -10.98
C ALA A 100 20.51 -1.27 -11.31
N LEU A 101 19.96 -1.91 -10.27
CA LEU A 101 19.00 -2.99 -10.39
C LEU A 101 17.60 -2.41 -10.64
N GLN A 102 16.95 -2.87 -11.70
CA GLN A 102 15.55 -2.52 -11.99
C GLN A 102 14.64 -3.48 -11.23
N LEU A 103 13.71 -2.96 -10.43
CA LEU A 103 12.65 -3.76 -9.81
C LEU A 103 11.56 -4.05 -10.85
N SER A 104 11.13 -5.30 -10.92
CA SER A 104 10.02 -5.70 -11.79
C SER A 104 8.68 -5.25 -11.21
N GLU A 105 7.69 -5.04 -12.09
CA GLU A 105 6.36 -4.56 -11.69
C GLU A 105 5.63 -5.51 -10.73
N ASP A 106 5.90 -6.81 -10.81
CA ASP A 106 5.23 -7.85 -10.03
C ASP A 106 6.02 -8.29 -8.77
N ALA A 107 7.28 -7.87 -8.64
CA ALA A 107 8.16 -8.26 -7.53
C ALA A 107 8.96 -7.03 -7.04
N ALA A 108 8.39 -6.33 -6.10
CA ALA A 108 9.01 -5.16 -5.48
C ALA A 108 9.76 -5.49 -4.18
N ASP A 109 10.08 -6.76 -3.94
CA ASP A 109 11.03 -7.15 -2.90
C ASP A 109 12.42 -6.63 -3.25
N ILE A 110 13.11 -6.08 -2.26
CA ILE A 110 14.41 -5.43 -2.41
C ILE A 110 15.45 -6.23 -1.64
N ILE A 111 16.48 -6.70 -2.34
CA ILE A 111 17.65 -7.31 -1.71
C ILE A 111 18.86 -6.49 -2.17
N ALA A 112 19.52 -5.81 -1.25
CA ALA A 112 20.63 -4.92 -1.58
C ALA A 112 21.56 -4.68 -0.38
N LEU A 113 22.73 -4.15 -0.67
CA LEU A 113 23.71 -3.78 0.34
C LEU A 113 23.23 -2.61 1.20
N ARG A 114 23.69 -2.58 2.43
CA ARG A 114 23.52 -1.44 3.33
C ARG A 114 24.04 -0.16 2.68
N GLY A 115 23.25 0.91 2.75
CA GLY A 115 23.59 2.18 2.12
C GLY A 115 23.15 2.30 0.65
N ALA A 116 22.63 1.24 0.02
CA ALA A 116 22.05 1.32 -1.30
C ALA A 116 20.88 2.33 -1.31
N LYS A 117 20.75 3.08 -2.42
CA LYS A 117 19.68 4.05 -2.63
C LYS A 117 18.57 3.43 -3.46
N THR A 118 17.34 3.50 -2.99
CA THR A 118 16.17 3.00 -3.70
C THR A 118 15.28 4.14 -4.16
N GLU A 119 14.83 4.07 -5.40
CA GLU A 119 13.79 4.92 -5.97
C GLU A 119 12.57 4.05 -6.26
N LEU A 120 11.39 4.43 -5.74
CA LEU A 120 10.13 3.76 -6.01
C LEU A 120 9.17 4.72 -6.69
N ARG A 121 8.40 4.19 -7.62
CA ARG A 121 7.31 4.89 -8.30
C ARG A 121 6.09 4.00 -8.38
N VAL A 122 4.93 4.55 -8.01
CA VAL A 122 3.62 3.91 -8.13
C VAL A 122 2.74 4.66 -9.10
N VAL A 123 1.84 3.92 -9.76
CA VAL A 123 0.79 4.48 -10.62
C VAL A 123 -0.55 3.95 -10.12
N SER A 124 -1.50 4.85 -9.90
CA SER A 124 -2.86 4.55 -9.45
C SER A 124 -3.88 4.66 -10.60
N ASN A 125 -5.04 4.02 -10.44
CA ASN A 125 -6.20 4.23 -11.31
C ASN A 125 -6.83 5.61 -11.16
N LYS A 126 -6.70 6.25 -9.98
CA LYS A 126 -7.27 7.56 -9.62
C LYS A 126 -6.21 8.61 -9.34
N THR A 127 -6.59 9.88 -9.42
CA THR A 127 -5.76 11.00 -8.98
C THR A 127 -5.54 10.93 -7.48
N LEU A 128 -4.27 11.05 -7.07
CA LEU A 128 -3.86 10.93 -5.68
C LEU A 128 -3.90 12.29 -4.97
N ARG A 129 -4.37 12.27 -3.73
CA ARG A 129 -4.26 13.37 -2.77
C ARG A 129 -3.10 13.16 -1.81
N GLU A 130 -2.86 11.92 -1.39
CA GLU A 130 -1.78 11.53 -0.49
C GLU A 130 -1.20 10.18 -0.94
N ALA A 131 0.10 9.99 -0.72
CA ALA A 131 0.74 8.69 -0.87
C ALA A 131 1.89 8.57 0.13
N TYR A 132 2.04 7.39 0.71
CA TYR A 132 3.08 7.08 1.68
C TYR A 132 3.72 5.72 1.37
N CYS A 133 5.03 5.66 1.48
CA CYS A 133 5.74 4.40 1.65
C CYS A 133 5.82 4.13 3.16
N VAL A 134 5.23 3.04 3.59
CA VAL A 134 5.13 2.66 5.01
C VAL A 134 6.06 1.51 5.28
N PHE A 135 6.99 1.67 6.22
CA PHE A 135 7.96 0.66 6.63
C PHE A 135 7.57 0.08 7.98
N LEU A 136 7.61 -1.25 8.08
CA LEU A 136 7.34 -2.00 9.29
C LEU A 136 8.65 -2.61 9.79
N GLN A 137 9.19 -2.03 10.85
CA GLN A 137 10.42 -2.52 11.49
C GLN A 137 10.07 -3.39 12.68
N TYR A 138 10.61 -4.60 12.70
CA TYR A 138 10.40 -5.56 13.77
C TYR A 138 11.60 -5.56 14.70
N SER A 139 11.35 -5.34 15.98
CA SER A 139 12.34 -5.48 17.04
C SER A 139 11.85 -6.50 18.06
N GLN A 140 12.77 -7.30 18.60
CA GLN A 140 12.48 -8.20 19.73
C GLN A 140 12.99 -7.57 21.02
N ASP A 141 12.12 -7.50 22.01
CA ASP A 141 12.50 -7.16 23.37
C ASP A 141 12.08 -8.29 24.33
N SER A 142 12.33 -8.11 25.63
CA SER A 142 11.98 -9.09 26.66
C SER A 142 10.47 -9.37 26.81
N THR A 143 9.63 -8.56 26.17
CA THR A 143 8.15 -8.63 26.24
C THR A 143 7.53 -9.21 24.96
N GLY A 144 8.30 -9.38 23.88
CA GLY A 144 7.86 -9.95 22.61
C GLY A 144 8.33 -9.17 21.38
N THR A 145 7.69 -9.42 20.24
CA THR A 145 7.98 -8.70 19.01
C THR A 145 7.23 -7.36 18.98
N LYS A 146 7.97 -6.28 18.91
CA LYS A 146 7.44 -4.92 18.71
C LYS A 146 7.58 -4.52 17.24
N THR A 147 6.51 -3.93 16.69
CA THR A 147 6.51 -3.39 15.33
C THR A 147 6.49 -1.87 15.39
N ASP A 148 7.54 -1.24 14.90
CA ASP A 148 7.60 0.21 14.71
C ASP A 148 7.24 0.54 13.27
N THR A 149 6.33 1.51 13.09
CA THR A 149 5.81 1.91 11.78
C THR A 149 6.36 3.29 11.41
N ILE A 150 7.07 3.38 10.30
CA ILE A 150 7.61 4.63 9.77
C ILE A 150 6.89 4.96 8.47
N ARG A 151 6.25 6.13 8.39
CA ARG A 151 5.56 6.62 7.20
C ARG A 151 6.38 7.68 6.51
N LYS A 152 6.77 7.45 5.26
CA LYS A 152 7.48 8.39 4.41
C LYS A 152 6.56 8.90 3.30
N ALA A 153 6.31 10.21 3.28
CA ALA A 153 5.52 10.83 2.23
C ALA A 153 6.19 10.68 0.87
N MET A 154 5.38 10.43 -0.15
CA MET A 154 5.80 10.35 -1.54
C MET A 154 5.49 11.66 -2.27
N THR A 155 6.32 12.02 -3.24
CA THR A 155 6.07 13.15 -4.14
C THR A 155 5.00 12.78 -5.15
N LEU A 156 3.91 13.56 -5.17
CA LEU A 156 2.75 13.30 -6.01
C LEU A 156 2.90 13.93 -7.40
N GLN A 157 2.42 13.20 -8.40
CA GLN A 157 2.28 13.68 -9.78
C GLN A 157 0.99 13.10 -10.38
N ASN A 158 -0.14 13.78 -10.16
CA ASN A 158 -1.47 13.36 -10.61
C ASN A 158 -1.84 11.94 -10.11
N LYS A 159 -1.81 10.94 -11.00
CA LYS A 159 -2.09 9.53 -10.68
C LYS A 159 -0.86 8.75 -10.23
N SER A 160 0.32 9.36 -10.17
CA SER A 160 1.55 8.69 -9.76
C SER A 160 2.15 9.35 -8.54
N ALA A 161 2.93 8.56 -7.78
CA ALA A 161 3.72 9.05 -6.67
C ALA A 161 5.09 8.38 -6.69
N SER A 162 6.12 9.09 -6.22
CA SER A 162 7.48 8.58 -6.15
C SER A 162 8.16 8.95 -4.84
N THR A 163 9.10 8.12 -4.42
CA THR A 163 9.93 8.39 -3.25
C THR A 163 11.32 7.81 -3.44
N THR A 164 12.27 8.36 -2.71
CA THR A 164 13.66 7.89 -2.67
C THR A 164 14.08 7.72 -1.22
N PHE A 165 14.77 6.63 -0.90
CA PHE A 165 15.30 6.36 0.44
C PHE A 165 16.57 5.51 0.38
N ALA A 166 17.38 5.58 1.44
CA ALA A 166 18.53 4.72 1.62
C ALA A 166 18.15 3.49 2.45
N LEU A 167 18.77 2.36 2.14
CA LEU A 167 18.56 1.09 2.84
C LEU A 167 19.52 1.00 4.03
N SER A 168 18.97 0.98 5.25
CA SER A 168 19.74 0.86 6.48
C SER A 168 19.46 -0.42 7.26
N ASN A 169 18.22 -0.88 7.24
CA ASN A 169 17.76 -2.07 7.97
C ASN A 169 16.80 -2.88 7.14
N SER A 170 16.78 -4.19 7.37
CA SER A 170 15.77 -5.08 6.81
C SER A 170 14.41 -4.78 7.46
N CYS A 171 13.34 -4.75 6.65
CA CYS A 171 11.98 -4.46 7.11
C CYS A 171 10.97 -4.91 6.04
N ASP A 172 9.71 -4.93 6.40
CA ASP A 172 8.64 -4.99 5.41
C ASP A 172 8.20 -3.58 5.02
N TYR A 173 7.64 -3.42 3.83
CA TYR A 173 7.03 -2.17 3.43
C TYR A 173 5.80 -2.38 2.58
N TYR A 174 4.94 -1.37 2.55
CA TYR A 174 3.79 -1.29 1.66
C TYR A 174 3.53 0.15 1.25
N ILE A 175 2.71 0.31 0.21
CA ILE A 175 2.32 1.64 -0.26
C ILE A 175 0.87 1.92 0.11
N GLU A 176 0.67 3.02 0.81
CA GLU A 176 -0.65 3.56 1.13
C GLU A 176 -0.91 4.76 0.22
N ILE A 177 -2.05 4.75 -0.46
CA ILE A 177 -2.49 5.84 -1.33
C ILE A 177 -3.89 6.29 -0.93
N LYS A 178 -4.16 7.58 -1.14
CA LYS A 178 -5.46 8.20 -0.88
C LYS A 178 -5.87 9.06 -2.06
N ASP A 179 -7.10 8.89 -2.52
CA ASP A 179 -7.64 9.67 -3.63
C ASP A 179 -8.18 11.05 -3.20
N GLN A 180 -8.71 11.81 -4.16
CA GLN A 180 -9.28 13.14 -3.91
C GLN A 180 -10.54 13.09 -3.03
N ASP A 181 -11.27 11.97 -3.06
CA ASP A 181 -12.49 11.74 -2.26
C ASP A 181 -12.17 11.30 -0.82
N GLY A 182 -10.87 11.07 -0.51
CA GLY A 182 -10.41 10.67 0.81
C GLY A 182 -10.44 9.16 1.03
N LEU A 183 -10.70 8.36 -0.01
CA LEU A 183 -10.67 6.90 0.06
C LEU A 183 -9.24 6.39 -0.02
N THR A 184 -8.93 5.35 0.75
CA THR A 184 -7.63 4.69 0.76
C THR A 184 -7.69 3.34 0.06
N ASN A 185 -6.54 2.84 -0.43
CA ASN A 185 -6.45 1.49 -0.96
C ASN A 185 -6.68 0.45 0.13
N ASP A 186 -7.42 -0.62 -0.21
CA ASP A 186 -7.66 -1.76 0.68
C ASP A 186 -6.51 -2.76 0.61
N SER A 187 -6.18 -3.35 1.78
CA SER A 187 -5.27 -4.50 1.88
C SER A 187 -4.02 -4.34 1.00
N PRO A 188 -3.18 -3.32 1.25
CA PRO A 188 -1.99 -3.09 0.43
C PRO A 188 -1.08 -4.33 0.45
N VAL A 189 -0.46 -4.62 -0.69
CA VAL A 189 0.53 -5.69 -0.79
C VAL A 189 1.76 -5.33 0.02
N HIS A 190 2.23 -6.25 0.85
CA HIS A 190 3.46 -6.11 1.63
C HIS A 190 4.63 -6.70 0.85
N TYR A 191 5.72 -5.97 0.81
CA TYR A 191 6.98 -6.33 0.18
C TYR A 191 8.10 -6.37 1.23
N LYS A 192 9.18 -7.07 0.93
CA LYS A 192 10.32 -7.20 1.83
C LYS A 192 11.51 -6.36 1.38
N ILE A 193 12.20 -5.79 2.35
CA ILE A 193 13.53 -5.23 2.19
C ILE A 193 14.50 -6.09 2.99
N VAL A 194 15.46 -6.70 2.30
CA VAL A 194 16.55 -7.47 2.90
C VAL A 194 17.85 -6.71 2.68
N VAL A 195 18.39 -6.16 3.75
CA VAL A 195 19.66 -5.43 3.73
C VAL A 195 20.77 -6.41 4.05
N GLN A 196 21.75 -6.49 3.15
CA GLN A 196 22.96 -7.28 3.31
C GLN A 196 24.12 -6.36 3.72
N ASP A 197 24.96 -6.84 4.62
CA ASP A 197 26.20 -6.16 4.95
C ASP A 197 27.29 -6.59 3.98
N ASP A 198 28.19 -5.68 3.70
CA ASP A 198 29.40 -5.93 2.92
C ASP A 198 30.43 -6.68 3.76
N ASN A 199 31.14 -7.61 3.15
CA ASN A 199 32.23 -8.32 3.82
C ASN A 199 33.50 -7.49 3.78
N SER A 200 34.20 -7.45 4.89
CA SER A 200 35.51 -6.77 4.93
C SER A 200 36.51 -7.50 4.05
N PRO A 201 37.38 -6.78 3.32
CA PRO A 201 38.43 -7.40 2.51
C PRO A 201 39.41 -8.21 3.37
N THR A 202 39.90 -9.28 2.80
CA THR A 202 40.93 -10.11 3.45
C THR A 202 42.27 -9.91 2.77
N ILE A 203 43.33 -9.78 3.57
CA ILE A 203 44.70 -9.65 3.08
C ILE A 203 45.58 -10.72 3.75
N THR A 204 46.30 -11.47 2.93
CA THR A 204 47.17 -12.51 3.39
C THR A 204 48.60 -12.27 2.86
N LEU A 205 49.58 -12.30 3.75
CA LEU A 205 51.00 -12.26 3.37
C LEU A 205 51.41 -13.65 2.88
N LEU A 206 51.75 -13.77 1.61
CA LEU A 206 52.21 -15.03 1.00
C LEU A 206 53.70 -15.22 1.10
N THR A 207 54.51 -14.14 1.04
CA THR A 207 55.95 -14.15 1.13
C THR A 207 56.42 -12.85 1.78
N PRO A 208 57.27 -12.89 2.80
CA PRO A 208 57.76 -14.07 3.53
C PRO A 208 56.69 -14.64 4.47
N GLN A 209 56.66 -15.97 4.70
CA GLN A 209 55.73 -16.61 5.64
C GLN A 209 56.29 -16.68 7.07
N ASN A 210 57.58 -16.49 7.23
CA ASN A 210 58.27 -16.51 8.53
C ASN A 210 59.16 -15.27 8.68
N ASP A 211 59.59 -15.02 9.90
CA ASP A 211 60.56 -13.97 10.20
C ASP A 211 61.86 -14.18 9.41
N ILE A 212 62.34 -13.13 8.78
CA ILE A 212 63.57 -13.15 7.97
C ILE A 212 64.54 -12.11 8.52
N ALA A 213 65.80 -12.53 8.77
CA ALA A 213 66.83 -11.60 9.04
C ALA A 213 67.42 -11.07 7.73
N ILE A 214 67.43 -9.75 7.56
CA ILE A 214 68.00 -9.07 6.39
C ILE A 214 69.06 -8.07 6.83
N ASP A 215 70.03 -7.77 5.96
CA ASP A 215 70.97 -6.66 6.16
C ASP A 215 70.35 -5.32 5.68
N ALA A 216 71.06 -4.22 5.98
CA ALA A 216 70.60 -2.86 5.68
C ALA A 216 70.52 -2.54 4.17
N THR A 217 71.01 -3.40 3.30
CA THR A 217 71.03 -3.22 1.84
C THR A 217 70.12 -4.20 1.10
N ALA A 218 69.54 -5.13 1.80
CA ALA A 218 68.66 -6.16 1.20
C ALA A 218 67.34 -5.61 0.72
N ILE A 219 66.93 -6.00 -0.50
CA ILE A 219 65.59 -5.79 -1.03
C ILE A 219 64.78 -7.04 -0.75
N LEU A 220 63.72 -6.89 0.07
CA LEU A 220 62.86 -8.00 0.41
C LEU A 220 61.66 -8.02 -0.56
N PRO A 221 61.52 -9.08 -1.39
CA PRO A 221 60.30 -9.26 -2.18
C PRO A 221 59.13 -9.66 -1.26
N VAL A 222 58.09 -8.85 -1.24
CA VAL A 222 56.86 -9.11 -0.50
C VAL A 222 55.77 -9.48 -1.49
N LYS A 223 55.10 -10.61 -1.25
CA LYS A 223 53.95 -11.04 -2.00
C LYS A 223 52.75 -11.10 -1.08
N ILE A 224 51.70 -10.38 -1.43
CA ILE A 224 50.39 -10.38 -0.72
C ILE A 224 49.30 -10.90 -1.63
N SER A 225 48.29 -11.51 -1.05
CA SER A 225 47.02 -11.80 -1.70
C SER A 225 45.95 -10.99 -1.00
N ALA A 226 45.17 -10.25 -1.76
CA ALA A 226 44.02 -9.51 -1.27
C ALA A 226 42.78 -10.05 -1.98
N ASN A 227 41.71 -10.23 -1.24
CA ASN A 227 40.43 -10.70 -1.78
C ASN A 227 39.29 -9.89 -1.18
N ASP A 228 38.34 -9.49 -2.03
CA ASP A 228 37.17 -8.71 -1.68
C ASP A 228 36.05 -9.09 -2.64
N ASP A 229 34.78 -9.07 -2.19
CA ASP A 229 33.61 -9.47 -2.98
C ASP A 229 33.23 -8.42 -4.04
N PHE A 230 33.60 -7.15 -3.85
CA PHE A 230 33.36 -6.07 -4.84
C PHE A 230 34.63 -5.52 -5.48
N GLY A 231 35.78 -6.11 -5.18
CA GLY A 231 37.06 -5.68 -5.71
C GLY A 231 37.67 -4.47 -4.97
N PHE A 232 38.85 -4.06 -5.39
CA PHE A 232 39.55 -2.94 -4.81
C PHE A 232 39.42 -1.71 -5.69
N SER A 233 39.09 -0.56 -5.09
CA SER A 233 39.21 0.73 -5.77
C SER A 233 40.67 1.18 -5.79
N SER A 234 41.15 1.59 -6.95
CA SER A 234 42.48 2.24 -7.10
C SER A 234 42.45 3.68 -6.59
#